data_f1d24b332ededc6b68d96139160149c8
#
_entry.id   f1d24b332ededc6b68d96139160149c8
#
_cell.length_a   1.000
_cell.length_b   1.000
_cell.length_c   1.000
_cell.angle_alpha   90.00
_cell.angle_beta   90.00
_cell.angle_gamma   90.00
#
_symmetry.space_group_name_H-M   'P 1'
#
loop_
_entity.id
_entity.type
_entity.pdbx_description
1 polymer ?
#
loop_
_entity_poly.entity_id
_entity_poly.type
_entity_poly.pdbx_seq_one_letter_code
_entity_poly.pdbx_strand_id
1 'polypeptide(L)'
;IFENNTANSNIVEFETMVNNTLNKASEQAGKIGRKSLNQNNRFVMIVNSGSKGSLINISQMISCLGQQNVDGKRIPYGFDNRTLPHYNKYDDSPNARGFIENSYISGLTAPELFFHAMGGRIGLIDTAVKSVSWETPIILMEDNKPIYTEIGKWIDSIIDSSENVEKYQEKNMELVNLNQGNVFVPTMDENGIVTWEEITAVTRHDPG
;
A
#
# COMPACT_ATOMS: atom_id res chain seq x y z
N ILE A 1 -13.09 24.87 -16.12
CA ILE A 1 -11.67 24.42 -16.25
C ILE A 1 -11.63 22.91 -16.60
N PHE A 2 -12.56 22.10 -16.11
CA PHE A 2 -12.58 20.63 -16.32
C PHE A 2 -13.24 20.17 -17.64
N GLU A 3 -13.93 21.05 -18.36
CA GLU A 3 -14.71 20.67 -19.55
C GLU A 3 -13.89 20.57 -20.86
N ASN A 4 -12.64 21.02 -20.88
CA ASN A 4 -11.87 21.17 -22.13
C ASN A 4 -10.63 20.28 -22.29
N ASN A 5 -10.36 19.36 -21.38
CA ASN A 5 -9.29 18.37 -21.52
C ASN A 5 -9.84 16.94 -21.48
N THR A 6 -9.16 16.01 -22.12
CA THR A 6 -9.54 14.59 -22.17
C THR A 6 -10.04 14.12 -20.79
N ALA A 7 -11.32 13.84 -20.68
CA ALA A 7 -12.05 13.68 -19.41
C ALA A 7 -11.39 12.73 -18.39
N ASN A 8 -10.65 11.72 -18.85
CA ASN A 8 -9.98 10.75 -17.98
C ASN A 8 -8.73 11.30 -17.29
N SER A 9 -7.92 12.15 -17.93
CA SER A 9 -6.70 12.71 -17.29
C SER A 9 -7.07 13.69 -16.19
N ASN A 10 -8.13 14.45 -16.36
CA ASN A 10 -8.60 15.42 -15.37
C ASN A 10 -9.17 14.75 -14.10
N ILE A 11 -9.87 13.62 -14.26
CA ILE A 11 -10.39 12.87 -13.12
C ILE A 11 -9.24 12.26 -12.29
N VAL A 12 -8.23 11.69 -12.94
CA VAL A 12 -7.06 11.12 -12.25
C VAL A 12 -6.29 12.21 -11.52
N GLU A 13 -6.06 13.36 -12.14
CA GLU A 13 -5.39 14.49 -11.52
C GLU A 13 -6.18 15.04 -10.32
N PHE A 14 -7.49 15.21 -10.47
CA PHE A 14 -8.38 15.62 -9.40
C PHE A 14 -8.32 14.65 -8.19
N GLU A 15 -8.46 13.35 -8.42
CA GLU A 15 -8.39 12.33 -7.38
C GLU A 15 -7.02 12.35 -6.67
N THR A 16 -5.93 12.53 -7.41
CA THR A 16 -4.58 12.63 -6.85
C THR A 16 -4.45 13.87 -5.97
N MET A 17 -4.95 15.02 -6.40
CA MET A 17 -4.91 16.26 -5.61
C MET A 17 -5.74 16.14 -4.33
N VAL A 18 -6.94 15.57 -4.41
CA VAL A 18 -7.81 15.35 -3.25
C VAL A 18 -7.14 14.40 -2.25
N ASN A 19 -6.61 13.27 -2.72
CA ASN A 19 -5.93 12.29 -1.87
C ASN A 19 -4.71 12.90 -1.16
N ASN A 20 -3.89 13.66 -1.89
CA ASN A 20 -2.75 14.36 -1.32
C ASN A 20 -3.16 15.42 -0.27
N THR A 21 -4.26 16.12 -0.50
CA THR A 21 -4.78 17.12 0.45
C THR A 21 -5.28 16.46 1.73
N LEU A 22 -6.02 15.36 1.61
CA LEU A 22 -6.53 14.60 2.75
C LEU A 22 -5.41 13.94 3.55
N ASN A 23 -4.38 13.41 2.88
CA ASN A 23 -3.19 12.86 3.54
C ASN A 23 -2.43 13.95 4.32
N LYS A 24 -2.26 15.15 3.77
CA LYS A 24 -1.68 16.28 4.49
C LYS A 24 -2.49 16.68 5.71
N ALA A 25 -3.82 16.69 5.62
CA ALA A 25 -4.70 16.99 6.74
C ALA A 25 -4.52 15.97 7.88
N SER A 26 -4.50 14.67 7.55
CA SER A 26 -4.25 13.59 8.51
C SER A 26 -2.88 13.70 9.16
N GLU A 27 -1.85 14.02 8.39
CA GLU A 27 -0.48 14.22 8.89
C GLU A 27 -0.41 15.41 9.88
N GLN A 28 -1.06 16.53 9.53
CA GLN A 28 -1.10 17.70 10.41
C GLN A 28 -1.87 17.42 11.71
N ALA A 29 -3.03 16.77 11.62
CA ALA A 29 -3.78 16.34 12.79
C ALA A 29 -2.94 15.41 13.69
N GLY A 30 -2.22 14.46 13.08
CA GLY A 30 -1.31 13.56 13.77
C GLY A 30 -0.15 14.31 14.47
N LYS A 31 0.44 15.32 13.83
CA LYS A 31 1.49 16.15 14.44
C LYS A 31 0.98 16.91 15.66
N ILE A 32 -0.23 17.48 15.59
CA ILE A 32 -0.86 18.19 16.71
C ILE A 32 -1.16 17.21 17.86
N GLY A 33 -1.79 16.08 17.54
CA GLY A 33 -2.12 15.06 18.55
C GLY A 33 -0.88 14.53 19.28
N ARG A 34 0.19 14.22 18.57
CA ARG A 34 1.45 13.75 19.17
C ARG A 34 2.09 14.78 20.10
N LYS A 35 2.02 16.08 19.76
CA LYS A 35 2.54 17.16 20.61
C LYS A 35 1.78 17.30 21.93
N SER A 36 0.52 16.89 21.97
CA SER A 36 -0.29 16.93 23.20
C SER A 36 0.02 15.79 24.17
N LEU A 37 0.73 14.75 23.75
CA LEU A 37 1.08 13.61 24.58
C LEU A 37 2.26 13.90 25.49
N ASN A 38 2.19 13.37 26.70
CA ASN A 38 3.33 13.39 27.61
C ASN A 38 4.45 12.47 27.08
N GLN A 39 5.69 12.96 27.11
CA GLN A 39 6.86 12.19 26.66
C GLN A 39 7.09 10.91 27.49
N ASN A 40 6.60 10.86 28.73
CA ASN A 40 6.64 9.66 29.59
C ASN A 40 5.51 8.65 29.27
N ASN A 41 4.68 8.93 28.26
CA ASN A 41 3.67 7.97 27.82
C ASN A 41 4.36 6.72 27.25
N ARG A 42 3.93 5.54 27.70
CA ARG A 42 4.55 4.26 27.31
C ARG A 42 4.54 4.01 25.81
N PHE A 43 3.46 4.38 25.11
CA PHE A 43 3.40 4.24 23.65
C PHE A 43 4.40 5.17 22.95
N VAL A 44 4.55 6.39 23.43
CA VAL A 44 5.55 7.33 22.90
C VAL A 44 6.96 6.79 23.13
N MET A 45 7.24 6.23 24.30
CA MET A 45 8.54 5.61 24.61
C MET A 45 8.85 4.41 23.71
N ILE A 46 7.87 3.52 23.47
CA ILE A 46 8.03 2.34 22.62
C ILE A 46 8.35 2.76 21.17
N VAL A 47 7.62 3.74 20.64
CA VAL A 47 7.83 4.23 19.27
C VAL A 47 9.16 4.97 19.14
N ASN A 48 9.50 5.82 20.12
CA ASN A 48 10.76 6.58 20.08
C ASN A 48 12.01 5.69 20.26
N SER A 49 11.87 4.57 20.98
CA SER A 49 12.95 3.59 21.08
C SER A 49 13.16 2.74 19.84
N GLY A 50 12.25 2.83 18.83
CA GLY A 50 12.30 2.03 17.62
C GLY A 50 11.97 0.55 17.81
N SER A 51 11.52 0.13 19.01
CA SER A 51 11.25 -1.29 19.30
C SER A 51 10.00 -1.81 18.59
N LYS A 52 8.93 -1.01 18.52
CA LYS A 52 7.68 -1.39 17.85
C LYS A 52 6.83 -0.16 17.50
N GLY A 53 6.11 -0.27 16.38
CA GLY A 53 5.18 0.77 15.92
C GLY A 53 5.88 1.97 15.29
N SER A 54 5.07 2.87 14.78
CA SER A 54 5.50 4.11 14.13
C SER A 54 4.70 5.31 14.63
N LEU A 55 5.11 6.51 14.26
CA LEU A 55 4.39 7.75 14.58
C LEU A 55 2.98 7.79 14.01
N ILE A 56 2.74 7.09 12.89
CA ILE A 56 1.40 6.99 12.31
C ILE A 56 0.46 6.16 13.18
N ASN A 57 0.96 5.11 13.83
CA ASN A 57 0.15 4.30 14.75
C ASN A 57 -0.36 5.14 15.91
N ILE A 58 0.48 5.98 16.52
CA ILE A 58 0.07 6.92 17.58
C ILE A 58 -0.98 7.89 17.04
N SER A 59 -0.77 8.46 15.85
CA SER A 59 -1.69 9.41 15.23
C SER A 59 -3.08 8.79 15.00
N GLN A 60 -3.13 7.56 14.51
CA GLN A 60 -4.38 6.83 14.31
C GLN A 60 -5.09 6.49 15.62
N MET A 61 -4.34 6.23 16.69
CA MET A 61 -4.93 5.98 18.00
C MET A 61 -5.62 7.21 18.59
N ILE A 62 -5.01 8.40 18.49
CA ILE A 62 -5.42 9.59 19.23
C ILE A 62 -6.02 10.70 18.38
N SER A 63 -5.72 10.78 17.09
CA SER A 63 -6.15 11.89 16.21
C SER A 63 -7.22 11.43 15.24
N CYS A 64 -6.83 10.81 14.12
CA CYS A 64 -7.76 10.26 13.14
C CYS A 64 -7.07 9.15 12.34
N LEU A 65 -7.86 8.24 11.76
CA LEU A 65 -7.32 7.23 10.85
C LEU A 65 -6.95 7.80 9.48
N GLY A 66 -7.67 8.81 9.03
CA GLY A 66 -7.44 9.46 7.74
C GLY A 66 -8.05 8.72 6.56
N GLN A 67 -7.55 9.00 5.36
CA GLN A 67 -8.08 8.44 4.12
C GLN A 67 -7.79 6.95 4.01
N GLN A 68 -8.85 6.16 3.78
CA GLN A 68 -8.77 4.75 3.41
C GLN A 68 -8.72 4.63 1.90
N ASN A 69 -7.81 3.79 1.40
CA ASN A 69 -7.61 3.57 -0.03
C ASN A 69 -7.83 2.11 -0.39
N VAL A 70 -8.33 1.90 -1.61
CA VAL A 70 -8.44 0.60 -2.29
C VAL A 70 -7.72 0.75 -3.63
N ASP A 71 -6.72 -0.09 -3.89
CA ASP A 71 -5.89 -0.04 -5.09
C ASP A 71 -5.28 1.35 -5.37
N GLY A 72 -4.83 2.03 -4.31
CA GLY A 72 -4.21 3.35 -4.40
C GLY A 72 -5.17 4.52 -4.64
N LYS A 73 -6.48 4.28 -4.69
CA LYS A 73 -7.53 5.28 -4.92
C LYS A 73 -8.46 5.37 -3.70
N ARG A 74 -9.22 6.48 -3.60
CA ARG A 74 -10.29 6.59 -2.61
C ARG A 74 -11.29 5.44 -2.78
N ILE A 75 -12.08 5.16 -1.76
CA ILE A 75 -13.07 4.07 -1.78
C ILE A 75 -13.94 4.15 -3.04
N PRO A 76 -14.01 3.08 -3.85
CA PRO A 76 -14.80 3.07 -5.09
C PRO A 76 -16.31 2.96 -4.81
N TYR A 77 -17.12 3.31 -5.78
CA TYR A 77 -18.57 3.10 -5.74
C TYR A 77 -18.88 1.60 -5.85
N GLY A 78 -19.16 0.97 -4.71
CA GLY A 78 -19.59 -0.43 -4.65
C GLY A 78 -21.10 -0.61 -4.83
N PHE A 79 -21.88 0.45 -4.73
CA PHE A 79 -23.31 0.54 -4.99
C PHE A 79 -23.58 1.45 -6.18
N ASP A 80 -24.85 1.53 -6.61
CA ASP A 80 -25.23 2.39 -7.71
C ASP A 80 -24.94 3.88 -7.39
N ASN A 81 -23.84 4.38 -7.97
CA ASN A 81 -23.29 5.74 -7.84
C ASN A 81 -23.07 6.22 -6.39
N ARG A 82 -22.73 5.33 -5.46
CA ARG A 82 -22.36 5.63 -4.07
C ARG A 82 -21.48 4.52 -3.47
N THR A 83 -20.73 4.84 -2.43
CA THR A 83 -19.82 3.88 -1.78
C THR A 83 -20.56 2.92 -0.84
N LEU A 84 -21.51 3.44 -0.08
CA LEU A 84 -22.35 2.67 0.85
C LEU A 84 -23.82 3.17 0.77
N PRO A 85 -24.80 2.37 1.18
CA PRO A 85 -26.20 2.79 1.24
C PRO A 85 -26.48 4.00 2.15
N HIS A 86 -25.56 4.30 3.08
CA HIS A 86 -25.65 5.40 4.04
C HIS A 86 -25.46 6.77 3.40
N TYR A 87 -24.90 6.85 2.19
CA TYR A 87 -24.58 8.09 1.49
C TYR A 87 -25.51 8.31 0.30
N ASN A 88 -25.64 9.57 -0.10
CA ASN A 88 -26.40 9.93 -1.28
C ASN A 88 -25.64 9.51 -2.55
N LYS A 89 -26.38 9.33 -3.67
CA LYS A 89 -25.76 9.11 -4.97
C LYS A 89 -24.91 10.32 -5.36
N TYR A 90 -23.75 10.04 -5.98
CA TYR A 90 -22.80 11.06 -6.44
C TYR A 90 -22.20 11.92 -5.31
N ASP A 91 -22.23 11.44 -4.07
CA ASP A 91 -21.56 12.11 -2.95
C ASP A 91 -20.06 11.81 -2.99
N ASP A 92 -19.26 12.81 -3.38
CA ASP A 92 -17.80 12.76 -3.44
C ASP A 92 -17.13 13.41 -2.22
N SER A 93 -17.89 13.71 -1.18
CA SER A 93 -17.35 14.26 0.06
C SER A 93 -16.27 13.33 0.65
N PRO A 94 -15.31 13.86 1.41
CA PRO A 94 -14.29 13.04 2.04
C PRO A 94 -14.85 11.87 2.84
N ASN A 95 -15.89 12.12 3.65
CA ASN A 95 -16.52 11.11 4.51
C ASN A 95 -17.21 10.02 3.68
N ALA A 96 -17.88 10.38 2.57
CA ALA A 96 -18.53 9.42 1.68
C ALA A 96 -17.52 8.58 0.89
N ARG A 97 -16.31 9.08 0.68
CA ARG A 97 -15.25 8.42 -0.09
C ARG A 97 -14.13 7.85 0.79
N GLY A 98 -14.38 7.63 2.06
CA GLY A 98 -13.52 6.86 2.94
C GLY A 98 -12.52 7.63 3.79
N PHE A 99 -12.71 8.93 3.99
CA PHE A 99 -11.93 9.66 4.98
C PHE A 99 -12.53 9.45 6.38
N ILE A 100 -11.70 8.92 7.30
CA ILE A 100 -12.09 8.63 8.67
C ILE A 100 -11.59 9.75 9.58
N GLU A 101 -12.51 10.52 10.14
CA GLU A 101 -12.22 11.61 11.07
C GLU A 101 -11.96 11.11 12.50
N ASN A 102 -12.52 9.97 12.84
CA ASN A 102 -12.40 9.38 14.16
C ASN A 102 -11.06 8.64 14.35
N SER A 103 -10.65 8.53 15.61
CA SER A 103 -9.51 7.74 16.05
C SER A 103 -9.97 6.40 16.64
N TYR A 104 -9.03 5.49 16.89
CA TYR A 104 -9.35 4.24 17.57
C TYR A 104 -9.86 4.45 19.00
N ILE A 105 -9.36 5.48 19.71
CA ILE A 105 -9.81 5.79 21.08
C ILE A 105 -11.22 6.37 21.07
N SER A 106 -11.56 7.25 20.12
CA SER A 106 -12.92 7.80 19.99
C SER A 106 -13.92 6.75 19.50
N GLY A 107 -13.45 5.75 18.80
CA GLY A 107 -14.27 4.72 18.15
C GLY A 107 -14.74 5.14 16.77
N LEU A 108 -14.88 4.16 15.88
CA LEU A 108 -15.32 4.36 14.49
C LEU A 108 -16.85 4.25 14.40
N THR A 109 -17.44 5.05 13.53
CA THR A 109 -18.83 4.85 13.10
C THR A 109 -18.95 3.60 12.23
N ALA A 110 -20.17 3.08 12.03
CA ALA A 110 -20.34 1.90 11.19
C ALA A 110 -19.81 2.08 9.76
N PRO A 111 -20.11 3.17 9.03
CA PRO A 111 -19.52 3.39 7.70
C PRO A 111 -17.98 3.48 7.72
N GLU A 112 -17.40 4.16 8.70
CA GLU A 112 -15.96 4.27 8.86
C GLU A 112 -15.30 2.91 9.10
N LEU A 113 -15.93 2.05 9.92
CA LEU A 113 -15.46 0.68 10.14
C LEU A 113 -15.45 -0.13 8.84
N PHE A 114 -16.51 -0.03 8.02
CA PHE A 114 -16.56 -0.70 6.73
C PHE A 114 -15.47 -0.22 5.79
N PHE A 115 -15.21 1.07 5.69
CA PHE A 115 -14.13 1.60 4.87
C PHE A 115 -12.76 1.15 5.36
N HIS A 116 -12.55 1.15 6.66
CA HIS A 116 -11.31 0.66 7.26
C HIS A 116 -11.08 -0.84 6.98
N ALA A 117 -12.14 -1.65 7.10
CA ALA A 117 -12.09 -3.08 6.78
C ALA A 117 -11.79 -3.33 5.29
N MET A 118 -12.36 -2.54 4.38
CA MET A 118 -12.07 -2.63 2.94
C MET A 118 -10.59 -2.35 2.65
N GLY A 119 -10.03 -1.26 3.20
CA GLY A 119 -8.63 -0.92 3.04
C GLY A 119 -7.68 -1.96 3.66
N GLY A 120 -7.98 -2.41 4.88
CA GLY A 120 -7.21 -3.44 5.58
C GLY A 120 -7.23 -4.80 4.88
N ARG A 121 -8.37 -5.20 4.32
CA ARG A 121 -8.50 -6.44 3.55
C ARG A 121 -7.59 -6.46 2.32
N ILE A 122 -7.52 -5.38 1.57
CA ILE A 122 -6.61 -5.28 0.41
C ILE A 122 -5.16 -5.49 0.85
N GLY A 123 -4.73 -4.85 1.94
CA GLY A 123 -3.38 -5.05 2.48
C GLY A 123 -3.10 -6.50 2.90
N LEU A 124 -4.06 -7.17 3.53
CA LEU A 124 -3.95 -8.59 3.89
C LEU A 124 -3.84 -9.49 2.66
N ILE A 125 -4.69 -9.28 1.65
CA ILE A 125 -4.69 -10.05 0.41
C ILE A 125 -3.36 -9.82 -0.33
N ASP A 126 -2.91 -8.58 -0.46
CA ASP A 126 -1.64 -8.26 -1.11
C ASP A 126 -0.46 -8.98 -0.44
N THR A 127 -0.41 -8.99 0.89
CA THR A 127 0.63 -9.71 1.64
C THR A 127 0.54 -11.21 1.41
N ALA A 128 -0.67 -11.79 1.43
CA ALA A 128 -0.87 -13.24 1.33
C ALA A 128 -0.67 -13.77 -0.10
N VAL A 129 -1.06 -12.99 -1.14
CA VAL A 129 -1.07 -13.44 -2.54
C VAL A 129 0.22 -13.08 -3.26
N LYS A 130 0.85 -11.96 -2.91
CA LYS A 130 2.07 -11.47 -3.58
C LYS A 130 3.37 -11.96 -2.94
N SER A 131 3.29 -12.64 -1.80
CA SER A 131 4.47 -13.18 -1.12
C SER A 131 4.50 -14.69 -1.23
N VAL A 132 5.63 -15.24 -1.60
CA VAL A 132 5.87 -16.69 -1.68
C VAL A 132 7.01 -17.08 -0.73
N SER A 133 7.03 -18.34 -0.30
CA SER A 133 8.11 -18.84 0.56
C SER A 133 9.42 -18.96 -0.21
N TRP A 134 10.52 -18.93 0.52
CA TRP A 134 11.88 -19.02 -0.04
C TRP A 134 12.06 -20.26 -0.92
N GLU A 135 11.50 -21.41 -0.54
CA GLU A 135 11.62 -22.70 -1.23
C GLU A 135 10.68 -22.83 -2.44
N THR A 136 9.87 -21.79 -2.74
CA THR A 136 8.93 -21.87 -3.86
C THR A 136 9.69 -22.06 -5.18
N PRO A 137 9.39 -23.12 -5.94
CA PRO A 137 10.04 -23.37 -7.21
C PRO A 137 9.58 -22.35 -8.25
N ILE A 138 10.53 -21.85 -9.05
CA ILE A 138 10.27 -20.90 -10.12
C ILE A 138 10.99 -21.33 -11.40
N ILE A 139 10.35 -21.05 -12.53
CA ILE A 139 10.96 -21.18 -13.86
C ILE A 139 11.24 -19.78 -14.37
N LEU A 140 12.47 -19.55 -14.77
CA LEU A 140 12.94 -18.28 -15.32
C LEU A 140 13.58 -18.51 -16.69
N MET A 141 13.62 -17.47 -17.51
CA MET A 141 14.42 -17.39 -18.72
C MET A 141 15.50 -16.32 -18.50
N GLU A 142 16.74 -16.72 -18.43
CA GLU A 142 17.90 -15.82 -18.31
C GLU A 142 18.84 -16.05 -19.49
N ASP A 143 19.19 -14.97 -20.20
CA ASP A 143 19.99 -15.04 -21.42
C ASP A 143 19.51 -16.10 -22.44
N ASN A 144 18.21 -16.19 -22.66
CA ASN A 144 17.54 -17.19 -23.51
C ASN A 144 17.75 -18.66 -23.07
N LYS A 145 18.09 -18.89 -21.80
CA LYS A 145 18.19 -20.24 -21.22
C LYS A 145 17.16 -20.41 -20.10
N PRO A 146 16.38 -21.49 -20.13
CA PRO A 146 15.46 -21.77 -19.04
C PRO A 146 16.22 -22.22 -17.79
N ILE A 147 15.87 -21.62 -16.65
CA ILE A 147 16.43 -21.96 -15.33
C ILE A 147 15.25 -22.42 -14.45
N TYR A 148 15.46 -23.54 -13.75
CA TYR A 148 14.55 -24.01 -12.70
C TYR A 148 15.27 -23.95 -11.36
N THR A 149 14.74 -23.16 -10.42
CA THR A 149 15.38 -22.93 -9.12
C THR A 149 14.35 -22.58 -8.04
N GLU A 150 14.79 -22.50 -6.80
CA GLU A 150 14.01 -21.91 -5.70
C GLU A 150 14.08 -20.39 -5.77
N ILE A 151 12.93 -19.72 -5.64
CA ILE A 151 12.85 -18.26 -5.81
C ILE A 151 13.74 -17.51 -4.82
N GLY A 152 13.78 -17.97 -3.56
CA GLY A 152 14.61 -17.34 -2.54
C GLY A 152 16.09 -17.44 -2.86
N LYS A 153 16.55 -18.61 -3.29
CA LYS A 153 17.94 -18.83 -3.68
C LYS A 153 18.37 -17.93 -4.84
N TRP A 154 17.50 -17.75 -5.81
CA TRP A 154 17.75 -16.87 -6.94
C TRP A 154 17.77 -15.41 -6.53
N ILE A 155 16.77 -14.94 -5.73
CA ILE A 155 16.70 -13.57 -5.24
C ILE A 155 17.89 -13.24 -4.32
N ASP A 156 18.23 -14.14 -3.39
CA ASP A 156 19.40 -13.97 -2.49
C ASP A 156 20.68 -13.77 -3.29
N SER A 157 20.89 -14.57 -4.35
CA SER A 157 22.08 -14.41 -5.19
C SER A 157 22.18 -13.04 -5.87
N ILE A 158 21.04 -12.43 -6.22
CA ILE A 158 20.97 -11.08 -6.82
C ILE A 158 21.23 -10.02 -5.76
N ILE A 159 20.50 -10.08 -4.63
CA ILE A 159 20.60 -9.06 -3.56
C ILE A 159 22.00 -9.06 -2.95
N ASP A 160 22.57 -10.24 -2.66
CA ASP A 160 23.87 -10.35 -2.02
C ASP A 160 25.04 -9.96 -2.96
N SER A 161 24.84 -10.02 -4.29
CA SER A 161 25.83 -9.59 -5.29
C SER A 161 25.67 -8.12 -5.73
N SER A 162 24.56 -7.46 -5.38
CA SER A 162 24.25 -6.11 -5.82
C SER A 162 24.85 -5.05 -4.91
N GLU A 163 25.50 -4.04 -5.50
CA GLU A 163 25.99 -2.86 -4.76
C GLU A 163 24.87 -1.84 -4.46
N ASN A 164 23.77 -1.87 -5.23
CA ASN A 164 22.66 -0.91 -5.15
C ASN A 164 21.40 -1.55 -4.55
N VAL A 165 21.47 -1.96 -3.29
CA VAL A 165 20.32 -2.50 -2.56
C VAL A 165 19.58 -1.38 -1.85
N GLU A 166 18.32 -1.14 -2.21
CA GLU A 166 17.44 -0.22 -1.50
C GLU A 166 16.86 -0.91 -0.27
N LYS A 167 17.07 -0.34 0.92
CA LYS A 167 16.59 -0.89 2.19
C LYS A 167 15.44 -0.08 2.76
N TYR A 168 14.29 -0.70 2.91
CA TYR A 168 13.08 -0.12 3.49
C TYR A 168 12.90 -0.65 4.92
N GLN A 169 13.50 0.04 5.89
CA GLN A 169 13.52 -0.39 7.30
C GLN A 169 12.12 -0.55 7.91
N GLU A 170 11.18 0.32 7.54
CA GLU A 170 9.80 0.25 8.04
C GLU A 170 9.05 -1.02 7.62
N LYS A 171 9.45 -1.63 6.51
CA LYS A 171 8.85 -2.85 5.94
C LYS A 171 9.74 -4.08 6.10
N ASN A 172 10.90 -3.93 6.70
CA ASN A 172 11.93 -4.98 6.76
C ASN A 172 12.18 -5.61 5.38
N MET A 173 12.30 -4.75 4.35
CA MET A 173 12.34 -5.14 2.94
C MET A 173 13.59 -4.60 2.27
N GLU A 174 14.20 -5.44 1.45
CA GLU A 174 15.28 -5.09 0.53
C GLU A 174 14.78 -5.18 -0.90
N LEU A 175 15.18 -4.25 -1.76
CA LEU A 175 14.78 -4.19 -3.17
C LEU A 175 16.02 -3.96 -4.04
N VAL A 176 16.07 -4.66 -5.15
CA VAL A 176 17.05 -4.45 -6.22
C VAL A 176 16.31 -4.29 -7.54
N ASN A 177 16.56 -3.17 -8.23
CA ASN A 177 16.05 -2.95 -9.57
C ASN A 177 16.98 -3.65 -10.58
N LEU A 178 16.41 -4.46 -11.46
CA LEU A 178 17.13 -5.16 -12.52
C LEU A 178 17.20 -4.26 -13.74
N ASN A 179 18.34 -3.59 -13.95
CA ASN A 179 18.50 -2.56 -14.97
C ASN A 179 18.76 -3.09 -16.40
N GLN A 180 18.73 -4.41 -16.62
CA GLN A 180 18.99 -5.01 -17.94
C GLN A 180 18.04 -6.19 -18.16
N GLY A 181 17.18 -6.04 -19.14
CA GLY A 181 16.07 -6.90 -19.52
C GLY A 181 16.43 -8.29 -20.02
N ASN A 182 17.16 -9.08 -19.24
CA ASN A 182 17.62 -10.42 -19.61
C ASN A 182 16.93 -11.53 -18.83
N VAL A 183 16.04 -11.20 -17.88
CA VAL A 183 15.34 -12.19 -17.07
C VAL A 183 13.84 -12.08 -17.25
N PHE A 184 13.21 -13.18 -17.60
CA PHE A 184 11.79 -13.27 -17.86
C PHE A 184 11.15 -14.37 -17.02
N VAL A 185 9.88 -14.19 -16.69
CA VAL A 185 9.05 -15.16 -15.99
C VAL A 185 7.82 -15.50 -16.83
N PRO A 186 7.34 -16.75 -16.83
CA PRO A 186 6.09 -17.08 -17.51
C PRO A 186 4.90 -16.45 -16.76
N THR A 187 4.10 -15.70 -17.49
CA THR A 187 2.85 -15.12 -17.03
C THR A 187 1.69 -15.58 -17.90
N MET A 188 0.47 -15.35 -17.46
CA MET A 188 -0.73 -15.68 -18.22
C MET A 188 -1.51 -14.39 -18.47
N ASP A 189 -1.83 -14.11 -19.73
CA ASP A 189 -2.66 -12.99 -20.13
C ASP A 189 -4.15 -13.19 -19.78
N GLU A 190 -4.97 -12.17 -20.02
CA GLU A 190 -6.42 -12.22 -19.77
C GLU A 190 -7.16 -13.30 -20.57
N ASN A 191 -6.56 -13.81 -21.64
CA ASN A 191 -7.10 -14.87 -22.50
C ASN A 191 -6.63 -16.27 -22.11
N GLY A 192 -5.80 -16.38 -21.07
CA GLY A 192 -5.22 -17.64 -20.62
C GLY A 192 -4.00 -18.10 -21.44
N ILE A 193 -3.40 -17.23 -22.25
CA ILE A 193 -2.21 -17.54 -23.03
C ILE A 193 -0.97 -17.25 -22.18
N VAL A 194 -0.06 -18.22 -22.10
CA VAL A 194 1.21 -18.06 -21.38
C VAL A 194 2.18 -17.26 -22.25
N THR A 195 2.66 -16.15 -21.70
CA THR A 195 3.68 -15.27 -22.27
C THR A 195 4.88 -15.14 -21.33
N TRP A 196 5.99 -14.62 -21.82
CA TRP A 196 7.18 -14.33 -21.04
C TRP A 196 7.24 -12.82 -20.78
N GLU A 197 7.20 -12.43 -19.50
CA GLU A 197 7.28 -11.04 -19.11
C GLU A 197 8.60 -10.77 -18.36
N GLU A 198 9.18 -9.60 -18.61
CA GLU A 198 10.44 -9.17 -18.03
C GLU A 198 10.31 -8.90 -16.53
N ILE A 199 11.25 -9.40 -15.74
CA ILE A 199 11.37 -9.06 -14.33
C ILE A 199 12.19 -7.79 -14.19
N THR A 200 11.56 -6.73 -13.71
CA THR A 200 12.18 -5.39 -13.57
C THR A 200 12.79 -5.16 -12.19
N ALA A 201 12.35 -5.88 -11.18
CA ALA A 201 12.86 -5.76 -9.82
C ALA A 201 12.65 -7.05 -9.03
N VAL A 202 13.46 -7.25 -8.01
CA VAL A 202 13.31 -8.31 -7.01
C VAL A 202 13.24 -7.73 -5.61
N THR A 203 12.47 -8.36 -4.75
CA THR A 203 12.34 -7.96 -3.34
C THR A 203 12.52 -9.15 -2.42
N ARG A 204 13.15 -8.89 -1.29
CA ARG A 204 13.26 -9.83 -0.17
C ARG A 204 12.78 -9.15 1.10
N HIS A 205 11.93 -9.81 1.88
CA HIS A 205 11.50 -9.30 3.18
C HIS A 205 11.43 -10.43 4.19
N ASP A 206 11.73 -10.09 5.44
CA ASP A 206 11.56 -11.02 6.55
C ASP A 206 10.10 -10.94 7.03
N PRO A 207 9.36 -12.03 7.03
CA PRO A 207 7.95 -12.04 7.47
C PRO A 207 7.76 -11.73 8.97
N GLY A 208 8.84 -11.62 9.75
CA GLY A 208 8.80 -11.24 11.17
C GLY A 208 8.43 -12.36 12.12
#